data_2a4aa7f845fe9c71d687d03e1a73a1a8
#
_entry.id   2a4aa7f845fe9c71d687d03e1a73a1a8
#
_cell.length_a   1.000
_cell.length_b   1.000
_cell.length_c   1.000
_cell.angle_alpha   90.00
_cell.angle_beta   90.00
_cell.angle_gamma   90.00
#
_symmetry.space_group_name_H-M   'P 1'
#
loop_
_entity.id
_entity.type
_entity.pdbx_description
1 polymer ?
#
loop_
_entity_poly.entity_id
_entity_poly.type
_entity_poly.pdbx_seq_one_letter_code
_entity_poly.pdbx_strand_id
1 'polypeptide(L)'
;MIRSNYIRAQVALFCSLAAISLASTQERAPVKPRARDLSVPFDGTPGPLNAITDVSGVTVGHTTLIAGEGKLQVGKGPVRTGVTAVLPRAKDSMNNPVFAGWWSLNGNGEMTGTTWVEESGFLEGPVMITNTHSVGIVRDAVIQWRVNHGQPDPTGYWWSLPVVAETWDGWLNDINGFHIKAEHALHAIDTAASGPVQEGNVGGGTGMVCNGFKGGIGTASRKLDTKDGGYTVGILVQCNYGTKDNLRIAGIPVGREIGADDPHAGTSFVNDDHGSIIVVVATDAPLIAHQLKRLARRVSLGLGLNGSISGNGSGDIFIAFSTANSGAAAADHVIDLKMLPNDKLGPVFAATVQATEEAIINAMIAAETMTGIENHKVIALPHEKLREVLKKYNRLAK
;
A
#
# COMPACT_ATOMS: atom_id res chain seq x y z
N MET A 1 -54.42 74.38 -1.02
CA MET A 1 -53.00 74.73 -1.29
C MET A 1 -52.31 74.93 0.06
N ILE A 2 -51.65 73.97 0.60
CA ILE A 2 -50.48 74.04 1.49
C ILE A 2 -50.02 72.60 1.72
N ARG A 3 -48.81 72.31 1.32
CA ARG A 3 -48.14 71.00 1.46
C ARG A 3 -47.60 70.89 2.92
N SER A 4 -47.85 69.74 3.57
CA SER A 4 -47.20 69.38 4.83
C SER A 4 -46.26 68.24 4.56
N ASN A 5 -44.95 68.45 4.78
CA ASN A 5 -43.90 67.47 4.77
C ASN A 5 -43.82 66.71 6.07
N TYR A 6 -44.00 65.41 6.10
CA TYR A 6 -43.63 64.55 7.22
C TYR A 6 -42.31 63.82 6.92
N ILE A 7 -41.31 64.22 7.69
CA ILE A 7 -40.01 63.51 7.74
C ILE A 7 -40.19 62.26 8.63
N ARG A 8 -40.01 61.04 8.06
CA ARG A 8 -39.91 59.81 8.85
C ARG A 8 -38.42 59.47 9.02
N ALA A 9 -37.94 59.56 10.26
CA ALA A 9 -36.65 59.03 10.68
C ALA A 9 -36.74 57.49 10.75
N GLN A 10 -35.98 56.80 9.95
CA GLN A 10 -35.75 55.34 10.11
C GLN A 10 -34.53 55.14 10.98
N VAL A 11 -34.73 54.55 12.16
CA VAL A 11 -33.66 54.03 13.03
C VAL A 11 -33.27 52.66 12.49
N ALA A 12 -32.08 52.55 11.90
CA ALA A 12 -31.50 51.27 11.50
C ALA A 12 -30.81 50.63 12.70
N LEU A 13 -31.39 49.56 13.19
CA LEU A 13 -30.82 48.72 14.25
C LEU A 13 -29.83 47.71 13.57
N PHE A 14 -28.52 47.93 13.72
CA PHE A 14 -27.47 46.98 13.28
C PHE A 14 -27.38 45.86 14.31
N CYS A 15 -27.96 44.68 14.01
CA CYS A 15 -27.65 43.46 14.73
C CYS A 15 -26.38 42.86 14.13
N SER A 16 -25.24 43.01 14.81
CA SER A 16 -23.98 42.30 14.50
C SER A 16 -24.10 40.87 14.98
N LEU A 17 -24.40 39.92 14.07
CA LEU A 17 -24.25 38.50 14.33
C LEU A 17 -22.74 38.15 14.25
N ALA A 18 -22.10 37.98 15.39
CA ALA A 18 -20.79 37.35 15.46
C ALA A 18 -20.94 35.86 15.15
N ALA A 19 -20.58 35.45 13.95
CA ALA A 19 -20.45 34.04 13.58
C ALA A 19 -19.23 33.45 14.29
N ILE A 20 -19.45 32.75 15.40
CA ILE A 20 -18.42 31.94 16.04
C ILE A 20 -18.20 30.74 15.12
N SER A 21 -17.12 30.77 14.34
CA SER A 21 -16.63 29.64 13.56
C SER A 21 -16.08 28.61 14.54
N LEU A 22 -16.88 27.58 14.84
CA LEU A 22 -16.41 26.36 15.49
C LEU A 22 -15.50 25.64 14.50
N ALA A 23 -14.18 25.95 14.53
CA ALA A 23 -13.19 25.11 13.93
C ALA A 23 -13.21 23.77 14.67
N SER A 24 -13.82 22.75 14.07
CA SER A 24 -13.68 21.37 14.52
C SER A 24 -12.21 21.02 14.44
N THR A 25 -11.52 20.98 15.57
CA THR A 25 -10.23 20.30 15.67
C THR A 25 -10.49 18.83 15.40
N GLN A 26 -10.26 18.42 14.16
CA GLN A 26 -10.20 17.01 13.81
C GLN A 26 -9.03 16.44 14.61
N GLU A 27 -9.33 15.71 15.68
CA GLU A 27 -8.31 14.98 16.45
C GLU A 27 -7.54 14.13 15.45
N ARG A 28 -6.27 14.42 15.27
CA ARG A 28 -5.37 13.57 14.49
C ARG A 28 -5.37 12.21 15.18
N ALA A 29 -5.75 11.16 14.45
CA ALA A 29 -5.60 9.79 14.93
C ALA A 29 -4.18 9.61 15.49
N PRO A 30 -4.01 8.91 16.64
CA PRO A 30 -2.71 8.73 17.24
C PRO A 30 -1.76 8.09 16.22
N VAL A 31 -0.57 8.67 16.09
CA VAL A 31 0.47 8.16 15.19
C VAL A 31 0.88 6.79 15.71
N LYS A 32 0.63 5.74 14.93
CA LYS A 32 1.03 4.39 15.28
C LYS A 32 2.55 4.28 15.28
N PRO A 33 3.15 3.50 16.22
CA PRO A 33 4.59 3.31 16.21
C PRO A 33 5.04 2.55 14.96
N ARG A 34 6.26 2.82 14.53
CA ARG A 34 6.93 2.13 13.43
C ARG A 34 8.15 1.37 13.95
N ALA A 35 8.74 0.54 13.13
CA ALA A 35 9.83 -0.33 13.56
C ALA A 35 11.04 0.44 14.12
N ARG A 36 11.38 1.59 13.54
CA ARG A 36 12.46 2.45 14.03
C ARG A 36 12.15 3.08 15.39
N ASP A 37 10.88 3.35 15.69
CA ASP A 37 10.46 3.89 16.99
C ASP A 37 10.66 2.84 18.12
N LEU A 38 10.68 1.55 17.76
CA LEU A 38 10.99 0.45 18.64
C LEU A 38 12.49 0.11 18.67
N SER A 39 13.34 0.93 18.06
CA SER A 39 14.80 0.72 17.94
C SER A 39 15.16 -0.55 17.13
N VAL A 40 14.31 -0.99 16.20
CA VAL A 40 14.69 -2.05 15.24
C VAL A 40 15.69 -1.47 14.24
N PRO A 41 16.88 -2.08 14.09
CA PRO A 41 17.90 -1.58 13.17
C PRO A 41 17.57 -1.94 11.73
N PHE A 42 17.81 -1.00 10.82
CA PHE A 42 17.71 -1.20 9.37
C PHE A 42 18.84 -0.46 8.66
N ASP A 43 19.32 -1.07 7.58
CA ASP A 43 20.32 -0.46 6.71
C ASP A 43 19.70 0.62 5.81
N GLY A 44 20.56 1.52 5.36
CA GLY A 44 20.23 2.63 4.46
C GLY A 44 19.53 3.81 5.14
N THR A 45 19.51 4.93 4.44
CA THR A 45 18.95 6.19 4.93
C THR A 45 17.50 6.32 4.48
N PRO A 46 16.51 6.39 5.39
CA PRO A 46 15.12 6.63 5.00
C PRO A 46 14.92 8.02 4.42
N GLY A 47 13.91 8.18 3.56
CA GLY A 47 13.40 9.49 3.17
C GLY A 47 12.66 10.18 4.33
N PRO A 48 12.21 11.43 4.15
CA PRO A 48 11.59 12.23 5.21
C PRO A 48 10.36 11.60 5.87
N LEU A 49 9.54 10.87 5.10
CA LEU A 49 8.36 10.17 5.58
C LEU A 49 8.63 8.69 5.82
N ASN A 50 9.77 8.18 5.34
CA ASN A 50 10.08 6.77 5.27
C ASN A 50 8.91 5.96 4.66
N ALA A 51 8.34 6.44 3.56
CA ALA A 51 7.15 5.92 2.91
C ALA A 51 7.29 5.94 1.38
N ILE A 52 6.47 5.16 0.67
CA ILE A 52 6.45 5.15 -0.80
C ILE A 52 6.19 6.55 -1.39
N THR A 53 5.50 7.40 -0.65
CA THR A 53 5.19 8.78 -1.00
C THR A 53 6.37 9.74 -0.90
N ASP A 54 7.54 9.31 -0.44
CA ASP A 54 8.80 10.05 -0.60
C ASP A 54 9.26 10.12 -2.06
N VAL A 55 8.76 9.23 -2.90
CA VAL A 55 8.92 9.32 -4.35
C VAL A 55 7.96 10.36 -4.90
N SER A 56 8.50 11.41 -5.47
CA SER A 56 7.72 12.56 -5.95
C SER A 56 6.63 12.14 -6.96
N GLY A 57 5.41 12.63 -6.76
CA GLY A 57 4.24 12.35 -7.58
C GLY A 57 3.42 11.14 -7.09
N VAL A 58 3.99 10.27 -6.27
CA VAL A 58 3.27 9.10 -5.74
C VAL A 58 2.26 9.52 -4.68
N THR A 59 1.04 9.02 -4.82
CA THR A 59 -0.03 9.18 -3.83
C THR A 59 -0.64 7.84 -3.45
N VAL A 60 -1.15 7.74 -2.23
CA VAL A 60 -1.76 6.52 -1.68
C VAL A 60 -3.11 6.86 -1.05
N GLY A 61 -4.11 6.02 -1.32
CA GLY A 61 -5.43 6.13 -0.71
C GLY A 61 -5.96 4.78 -0.25
N HIS A 62 -6.85 4.80 0.74
CA HIS A 62 -7.42 3.60 1.34
C HIS A 62 -8.93 3.71 1.52
N THR A 63 -9.61 2.59 1.34
CA THR A 63 -10.98 2.39 1.84
C THR A 63 -11.00 1.16 2.73
N THR A 64 -11.37 1.33 3.99
CA THR A 64 -11.38 0.27 5.00
C THR A 64 -12.81 -0.08 5.38
N LEU A 65 -13.14 -1.39 5.37
CA LEU A 65 -14.46 -1.88 5.78
C LEU A 65 -14.31 -2.82 6.98
N ILE A 66 -14.87 -2.40 8.10
CA ILE A 66 -14.95 -3.17 9.35
C ILE A 66 -16.39 -3.12 9.84
N ALA A 67 -17.07 -4.29 9.87
CA ALA A 67 -18.45 -4.38 10.34
C ALA A 67 -18.77 -5.78 10.87
N GLY A 68 -19.71 -5.86 11.81
CA GLY A 68 -20.22 -7.10 12.37
C GLY A 68 -19.21 -7.86 13.24
N GLU A 69 -19.73 -8.84 13.99
CA GLU A 69 -18.98 -9.69 14.91
C GLU A 69 -19.62 -11.09 14.96
N GLY A 70 -18.87 -12.07 15.47
CA GLY A 70 -19.36 -13.42 15.77
C GLY A 70 -19.31 -14.37 14.58
N LYS A 71 -20.36 -15.20 14.45
CA LYS A 71 -20.41 -16.26 13.44
C LYS A 71 -20.54 -15.72 12.02
N LEU A 72 -19.92 -16.41 11.07
CA LEU A 72 -20.05 -16.12 9.65
C LEU A 72 -21.49 -16.23 9.18
N GLN A 73 -21.98 -15.19 8.54
CA GLN A 73 -23.21 -15.19 7.74
C GLN A 73 -22.86 -14.61 6.37
N VAL A 74 -22.71 -15.46 5.36
CA VAL A 74 -22.32 -15.03 4.02
C VAL A 74 -23.24 -13.91 3.51
N GLY A 75 -22.64 -12.82 3.05
CA GLY A 75 -23.32 -11.60 2.63
C GLY A 75 -23.70 -10.62 3.74
N LYS A 76 -23.44 -10.97 5.01
CA LYS A 76 -23.69 -10.09 6.18
C LYS A 76 -22.42 -9.81 6.99
N GLY A 77 -21.45 -10.69 6.94
CA GLY A 77 -20.17 -10.54 7.65
C GLY A 77 -19.95 -11.58 8.75
N PRO A 78 -19.00 -11.34 9.66
CA PRO A 78 -18.15 -10.12 9.86
C PRO A 78 -17.32 -9.71 8.66
N VAL A 79 -17.19 -8.40 8.44
CA VAL A 79 -16.44 -7.79 7.33
C VAL A 79 -15.11 -7.22 7.86
N ARG A 80 -13.99 -7.64 7.27
CA ARG A 80 -12.62 -7.20 7.59
C ARG A 80 -11.81 -7.10 6.30
N THR A 81 -12.09 -6.09 5.47
CA THR A 81 -11.54 -5.98 4.12
C THR A 81 -11.37 -4.51 3.70
N GLY A 82 -10.92 -4.27 2.49
CA GLY A 82 -10.79 -2.92 1.94
C GLY A 82 -10.08 -2.87 0.59
N VAL A 83 -9.76 -1.66 0.17
CA VAL A 83 -9.05 -1.35 -1.06
C VAL A 83 -7.94 -0.34 -0.78
N THR A 84 -6.76 -0.57 -1.36
CA THR A 84 -5.63 0.37 -1.38
C THR A 84 -5.35 0.78 -2.81
N ALA A 85 -5.16 2.06 -3.06
CA ALA A 85 -4.77 2.64 -4.34
C ALA A 85 -3.37 3.26 -4.24
N VAL A 86 -2.47 2.95 -5.17
CA VAL A 86 -1.17 3.61 -5.34
C VAL A 86 -1.13 4.24 -6.72
N LEU A 87 -1.05 5.56 -6.79
CA LEU A 87 -1.04 6.31 -8.04
C LEU A 87 0.37 6.86 -8.30
N PRO A 88 1.02 6.48 -9.42
CA PRO A 88 2.39 6.90 -9.73
C PRO A 88 2.57 8.41 -9.94
N ARG A 89 1.55 9.07 -10.46
CA ARG A 89 1.53 10.51 -10.78
C ARG A 89 0.24 11.17 -10.29
N ALA A 90 -0.19 10.84 -9.08
CA ALA A 90 -1.46 11.27 -8.55
C ALA A 90 -2.60 11.03 -9.58
N LYS A 91 -3.54 11.94 -9.72
CA LYS A 91 -4.68 11.80 -10.66
C LYS A 91 -4.28 11.87 -12.14
N ASP A 92 -3.05 12.31 -12.46
CA ASP A 92 -2.55 12.33 -13.83
C ASP A 92 -2.00 10.96 -14.30
N SER A 93 -1.98 9.95 -13.44
CA SER A 93 -1.45 8.62 -13.75
C SER A 93 -2.07 7.96 -14.98
N MET A 94 -3.30 8.34 -15.35
CA MET A 94 -3.98 7.80 -16.52
C MET A 94 -3.52 8.45 -17.83
N ASN A 95 -3.19 9.75 -17.80
CA ASN A 95 -2.83 10.52 -18.99
C ASN A 95 -1.30 10.57 -19.19
N ASN A 96 -0.55 10.19 -18.17
CA ASN A 96 0.90 10.22 -18.17
C ASN A 96 1.46 8.91 -17.59
N PRO A 97 1.38 7.80 -18.34
CA PRO A 97 1.87 6.49 -17.93
C PRO A 97 3.34 6.52 -17.51
N VAL A 98 3.71 5.57 -16.68
CA VAL A 98 5.09 5.42 -16.18
C VAL A 98 5.70 4.12 -16.68
N PHE A 99 7.01 4.09 -16.96
CA PHE A 99 7.68 2.83 -17.16
C PHE A 99 7.49 1.92 -15.95
N ALA A 100 7.20 0.64 -16.20
CA ALA A 100 7.00 -0.36 -15.19
C ALA A 100 7.55 -1.73 -15.58
N GLY A 101 7.73 -2.58 -14.59
CA GLY A 101 8.06 -3.98 -14.75
C GLY A 101 7.55 -4.76 -13.56
N TRP A 102 7.19 -6.02 -13.76
CA TRP A 102 6.62 -6.86 -12.72
C TRP A 102 7.37 -8.18 -12.60
N TRP A 103 7.15 -8.88 -11.49
CA TRP A 103 7.73 -10.19 -11.21
C TRP A 103 6.81 -10.98 -10.29
N SER A 104 6.53 -12.24 -10.66
CA SER A 104 5.91 -13.23 -9.78
C SER A 104 7.02 -14.14 -9.22
N LEU A 105 7.17 -14.15 -7.90
CA LEU A 105 8.08 -15.08 -7.22
C LEU A 105 7.45 -16.46 -7.13
N ASN A 106 6.16 -16.52 -6.79
CA ASN A 106 5.28 -17.66 -6.94
C ASN A 106 3.87 -17.17 -7.32
N GLY A 107 3.03 -18.06 -7.85
CA GLY A 107 1.87 -17.67 -8.63
C GLY A 107 0.51 -18.08 -8.04
N ASN A 108 0.40 -18.43 -6.75
CA ASN A 108 -0.91 -18.66 -6.13
C ASN A 108 -1.56 -17.34 -5.73
N GLY A 109 -1.73 -16.43 -6.71
CA GLY A 109 -2.28 -15.10 -6.55
C GLY A 109 -2.53 -14.43 -7.89
N GLU A 110 -3.15 -13.26 -7.88
CA GLU A 110 -3.51 -12.53 -9.09
C GLU A 110 -3.00 -11.09 -9.08
N MET A 111 -2.51 -10.65 -10.23
CA MET A 111 -2.29 -9.24 -10.58
C MET A 111 -2.71 -9.04 -12.03
N THR A 112 -3.85 -8.38 -12.24
CA THR A 112 -4.37 -8.12 -13.59
C THR A 112 -3.50 -7.11 -14.34
N GLY A 113 -3.66 -7.01 -15.67
CA GLY A 113 -2.97 -6.03 -16.50
C GLY A 113 -1.47 -6.26 -16.72
N THR A 114 -0.89 -7.26 -16.06
CA THR A 114 0.56 -7.54 -16.13
C THR A 114 1.04 -7.97 -17.51
N THR A 115 0.20 -8.60 -18.32
CA THR A 115 0.52 -8.92 -19.72
C THR A 115 0.77 -7.67 -20.55
N TRP A 116 -0.02 -6.61 -20.32
CA TRP A 116 0.19 -5.33 -21.00
C TRP A 116 1.39 -4.57 -20.45
N VAL A 117 1.62 -4.60 -19.14
CA VAL A 117 2.84 -4.04 -18.55
C VAL A 117 4.10 -4.72 -19.12
N GLU A 118 4.06 -6.05 -19.34
CA GLU A 118 5.18 -6.78 -19.94
C GLU A 118 5.39 -6.41 -21.41
N GLU A 119 4.34 -6.26 -22.18
CA GLU A 119 4.39 -5.98 -23.62
C GLU A 119 4.75 -4.51 -23.90
N SER A 120 4.05 -3.59 -23.23
CA SER A 120 4.23 -2.14 -23.49
C SER A 120 5.41 -1.53 -22.72
N GLY A 121 5.76 -2.11 -21.58
CA GLY A 121 6.69 -1.52 -20.63
C GLY A 121 6.08 -0.40 -19.76
N PHE A 122 4.76 -0.17 -19.84
CA PHE A 122 4.09 0.93 -19.14
C PHE A 122 3.02 0.45 -18.16
N LEU A 123 2.92 1.16 -17.05
CA LEU A 123 1.79 1.14 -16.14
C LEU A 123 0.91 2.36 -16.43
N GLU A 124 -0.35 2.10 -16.78
CA GLU A 124 -1.36 3.10 -17.10
C GLU A 124 -2.39 3.20 -15.97
N GLY A 125 -2.29 4.21 -15.14
CA GLY A 125 -3.19 4.43 -14.02
C GLY A 125 -2.68 3.90 -12.67
N PRO A 126 -3.59 3.66 -11.71
CA PRO A 126 -3.23 3.18 -10.38
C PRO A 126 -2.85 1.70 -10.36
N VAL A 127 -2.04 1.32 -9.36
CA VAL A 127 -1.99 -0.05 -8.85
C VAL A 127 -3.00 -0.14 -7.72
N MET A 128 -4.00 -1.02 -7.89
CA MET A 128 -5.00 -1.29 -6.86
C MET A 128 -4.69 -2.59 -6.14
N ILE A 129 -4.95 -2.65 -4.83
CA ILE A 129 -4.76 -3.86 -4.03
C ILE A 129 -6.00 -4.09 -3.16
N THR A 130 -6.54 -5.32 -3.17
CA THR A 130 -7.76 -5.67 -2.45
C THR A 130 -7.71 -7.13 -1.98
N ASN A 131 -8.86 -7.78 -1.75
CA ASN A 131 -8.92 -9.21 -1.48
C ASN A 131 -9.15 -10.03 -2.76
N THR A 132 -8.90 -11.33 -2.68
CA THR A 132 -8.96 -12.28 -3.82
C THR A 132 -10.27 -12.23 -4.60
N HIS A 133 -11.43 -12.18 -3.91
CA HIS A 133 -12.72 -12.22 -4.60
C HIS A 133 -13.21 -10.85 -5.10
N SER A 134 -12.47 -9.78 -4.80
CA SER A 134 -12.87 -8.42 -5.18
C SER A 134 -12.08 -7.83 -6.35
N VAL A 135 -11.12 -8.58 -6.93
CA VAL A 135 -10.30 -8.13 -8.07
C VAL A 135 -11.18 -7.65 -9.23
N GLY A 136 -12.21 -8.42 -9.59
CA GLY A 136 -13.09 -8.09 -10.72
C GLY A 136 -13.79 -6.74 -10.56
N ILE A 137 -14.46 -6.51 -9.43
CA ILE A 137 -15.21 -5.27 -9.18
C ILE A 137 -14.28 -4.05 -9.07
N VAL A 138 -13.09 -4.21 -8.47
CA VAL A 138 -12.10 -3.14 -8.37
C VAL A 138 -11.53 -2.80 -9.75
N ARG A 139 -11.27 -3.81 -10.60
CA ARG A 139 -10.83 -3.63 -11.99
C ARG A 139 -11.85 -2.84 -12.80
N ASP A 140 -13.12 -3.22 -12.73
CA ASP A 140 -14.21 -2.53 -13.43
C ASP A 140 -14.35 -1.07 -12.95
N ALA A 141 -14.21 -0.83 -11.64
CA ALA A 141 -14.24 0.52 -11.07
C ALA A 141 -13.10 1.42 -11.61
N VAL A 142 -11.89 0.87 -11.79
CA VAL A 142 -10.77 1.64 -12.39
C VAL A 142 -11.08 2.01 -13.84
N ILE A 143 -11.69 1.10 -14.63
CA ILE A 143 -12.12 1.41 -16.00
C ILE A 143 -13.16 2.53 -15.98
N GLN A 144 -14.16 2.44 -15.10
CA GLN A 144 -15.18 3.48 -14.93
C GLN A 144 -14.55 4.83 -14.54
N TRP A 145 -13.58 4.83 -13.61
CA TRP A 145 -12.85 6.02 -13.21
C TRP A 145 -12.12 6.66 -14.40
N ARG A 146 -11.45 5.83 -15.24
CA ARG A 146 -10.78 6.30 -16.45
C ARG A 146 -11.76 6.95 -17.42
N VAL A 147 -12.89 6.33 -17.70
CA VAL A 147 -13.92 6.88 -18.61
C VAL A 147 -14.41 8.26 -18.12
N ASN A 148 -14.49 8.44 -16.81
CA ASN A 148 -15.00 9.69 -16.21
C ASN A 148 -13.93 10.79 -16.10
N HIS A 149 -12.64 10.46 -16.06
CA HIS A 149 -11.56 11.41 -15.74
C HIS A 149 -10.40 11.44 -16.74
N GLY A 150 -10.25 10.41 -17.56
CA GLY A 150 -9.20 10.32 -18.57
C GLY A 150 -9.58 11.00 -19.89
N GLN A 151 -8.64 11.01 -20.82
CA GLN A 151 -8.89 11.39 -22.20
C GLN A 151 -9.08 10.12 -23.04
N PRO A 152 -10.02 10.11 -24.03
CA PRO A 152 -10.12 9.01 -24.97
C PRO A 152 -8.84 8.95 -25.83
N ASP A 153 -8.60 7.81 -26.45
CA ASP A 153 -7.54 7.71 -27.45
C ASP A 153 -7.88 8.55 -28.70
N PRO A 154 -6.92 8.77 -29.62
CA PRO A 154 -7.14 9.58 -30.83
C PRO A 154 -8.28 9.07 -31.74
N THR A 155 -8.68 7.80 -31.61
CA THR A 155 -9.81 7.22 -32.36
C THR A 155 -11.16 7.46 -31.69
N GLY A 156 -11.17 8.01 -30.47
CA GLY A 156 -12.36 8.25 -29.67
C GLY A 156 -12.83 7.03 -28.87
N TYR A 157 -12.07 5.92 -28.91
CA TYR A 157 -12.39 4.73 -28.14
C TYR A 157 -11.74 4.74 -26.76
N TRP A 158 -12.33 3.99 -25.85
CA TRP A 158 -11.81 3.78 -24.51
C TRP A 158 -11.39 2.34 -24.36
N TRP A 159 -10.14 2.10 -23.97
CA TRP A 159 -9.76 0.81 -23.43
C TRP A 159 -8.77 0.98 -22.26
N SER A 160 -8.74 0.03 -21.39
CA SER A 160 -7.83 0.02 -20.25
C SER A 160 -7.62 -1.40 -19.74
N LEU A 161 -6.40 -1.70 -19.35
CA LEU A 161 -6.02 -2.96 -18.69
C LEU A 161 -5.48 -2.65 -17.29
N PRO A 162 -6.36 -2.33 -16.32
CA PRO A 162 -5.94 -1.91 -14.98
C PRO A 162 -5.12 -2.98 -14.27
N VAL A 163 -4.17 -2.52 -13.44
CA VAL A 163 -3.42 -3.38 -12.53
C VAL A 163 -4.15 -3.44 -11.19
N VAL A 164 -4.70 -4.61 -10.88
CA VAL A 164 -5.35 -4.93 -9.61
C VAL A 164 -4.75 -6.20 -9.06
N ALA A 165 -4.17 -6.12 -7.87
CA ALA A 165 -3.56 -7.22 -7.14
C ALA A 165 -4.36 -7.59 -5.91
N GLU A 166 -4.08 -8.76 -5.32
CA GLU A 166 -4.85 -9.24 -4.19
C GLU A 166 -4.02 -10.06 -3.21
N THR A 167 -4.55 -10.17 -1.98
CA THR A 167 -4.18 -11.20 -1.01
C THR A 167 -5.45 -11.70 -0.30
N TRP A 168 -5.45 -12.96 0.14
CA TRP A 168 -6.61 -13.61 0.72
C TRP A 168 -6.88 -13.17 2.17
N ASP A 169 -8.08 -12.63 2.45
CA ASP A 169 -8.49 -12.18 3.80
C ASP A 169 -9.52 -13.08 4.50
N GLY A 170 -9.84 -14.23 3.90
CA GLY A 170 -10.95 -15.09 4.33
C GLY A 170 -10.79 -15.75 5.71
N TRP A 171 -9.67 -15.54 6.42
CA TRP A 171 -9.54 -15.97 7.81
C TRP A 171 -10.31 -15.08 8.78
N LEU A 172 -10.38 -13.78 8.48
CA LEU A 172 -11.06 -12.78 9.31
C LEU A 172 -12.31 -12.20 8.65
N ASN A 173 -12.43 -12.30 7.34
CA ASN A 173 -13.44 -11.64 6.52
C ASN A 173 -14.44 -12.62 5.91
N ASP A 174 -15.70 -12.22 5.83
CA ASP A 174 -16.70 -12.86 4.95
C ASP A 174 -16.35 -12.57 3.48
N ILE A 175 -15.31 -13.25 2.98
CA ILE A 175 -14.79 -13.04 1.62
C ILE A 175 -15.80 -13.39 0.53
N ASN A 176 -16.69 -14.37 0.80
CA ASN A 176 -17.75 -14.81 -0.12
C ASN A 176 -18.98 -13.90 -0.10
N GLY A 177 -19.02 -12.91 0.79
CA GLY A 177 -20.09 -11.92 0.87
C GLY A 177 -19.97 -10.79 -0.16
N PHE A 178 -18.86 -10.68 -0.89
CA PHE A 178 -18.61 -9.66 -1.92
C PHE A 178 -18.90 -8.25 -1.43
N HIS A 179 -18.34 -7.90 -0.27
CA HIS A 179 -18.59 -6.62 0.42
C HIS A 179 -17.94 -5.42 -0.27
N ILE A 180 -16.85 -5.61 -1.02
CA ILE A 180 -16.26 -4.55 -1.83
C ILE A 180 -17.19 -4.21 -3.00
N LYS A 181 -17.44 -2.90 -3.19
CA LYS A 181 -18.22 -2.34 -4.30
C LYS A 181 -17.37 -1.34 -5.07
N ALA A 182 -17.81 -0.95 -6.28
CA ALA A 182 -17.10 0.02 -7.12
C ALA A 182 -16.79 1.32 -6.39
N GLU A 183 -17.73 1.83 -5.58
CA GLU A 183 -17.59 3.06 -4.79
C GLU A 183 -16.40 3.01 -3.82
N HIS A 184 -16.07 1.85 -3.28
CA HIS A 184 -14.93 1.69 -2.37
C HIS A 184 -13.59 1.84 -3.10
N ALA A 185 -13.50 1.32 -4.32
CA ALA A 185 -12.32 1.49 -5.18
C ALA A 185 -12.19 2.95 -5.64
N LEU A 186 -13.29 3.56 -6.08
CA LEU A 186 -13.34 4.97 -6.48
C LEU A 186 -12.92 5.89 -5.32
N HIS A 187 -13.46 5.65 -4.11
CA HIS A 187 -13.08 6.41 -2.92
C HIS A 187 -11.58 6.28 -2.60
N ALA A 188 -10.99 5.08 -2.69
CA ALA A 188 -9.56 4.91 -2.48
C ALA A 188 -8.71 5.71 -3.49
N ILE A 189 -9.14 5.77 -4.76
CA ILE A 189 -8.48 6.57 -5.80
C ILE A 189 -8.65 8.07 -5.51
N ASP A 190 -9.86 8.51 -5.19
CA ASP A 190 -10.20 9.93 -5.04
C ASP A 190 -9.56 10.56 -3.79
N THR A 191 -9.39 9.77 -2.74
CA THR A 191 -8.76 10.21 -1.47
C THR A 191 -7.25 10.02 -1.44
N ALA A 192 -6.65 9.47 -2.52
CA ALA A 192 -5.21 9.27 -2.59
C ALA A 192 -4.46 10.61 -2.47
N ALA A 193 -3.54 10.66 -1.52
CA ALA A 193 -2.75 11.85 -1.18
C ALA A 193 -1.27 11.53 -1.02
N SER A 194 -0.43 12.55 -1.21
CA SER A 194 0.98 12.53 -0.77
C SER A 194 1.06 12.72 0.75
N GLY A 195 2.23 12.53 1.33
CA GLY A 195 2.44 12.66 2.77
C GLY A 195 2.48 11.32 3.48
N PRO A 196 2.29 11.27 4.80
CA PRO A 196 2.32 10.03 5.58
C PRO A 196 1.27 9.03 5.09
N VAL A 197 1.67 7.78 4.93
CA VAL A 197 0.78 6.67 4.55
C VAL A 197 0.26 5.99 5.82
N GLN A 198 -1.02 5.68 5.87
CA GLN A 198 -1.59 4.88 6.95
C GLN A 198 -1.13 3.42 6.82
N GLU A 199 -0.78 2.79 7.95
CA GLU A 199 -0.23 1.44 8.01
C GLU A 199 -1.06 0.52 8.93
N GLY A 200 -0.84 -0.79 8.83
CA GLY A 200 -1.56 -1.81 9.60
C GLY A 200 -2.90 -2.18 9.00
N ASN A 201 -3.94 -2.22 9.86
CA ASN A 201 -5.29 -2.71 9.51
C ASN A 201 -6.09 -1.72 8.64
N VAL A 202 -5.56 -1.29 7.51
CA VAL A 202 -6.18 -0.28 6.65
C VAL A 202 -6.24 -0.75 5.20
N GLY A 203 -7.23 -0.23 4.46
CA GLY A 203 -7.38 -0.55 3.06
C GLY A 203 -7.44 -2.05 2.80
N GLY A 204 -6.82 -2.51 1.73
CA GLY A 204 -6.70 -3.93 1.41
C GLY A 204 -6.00 -4.75 2.49
N GLY A 205 -5.18 -4.12 3.36
CA GLY A 205 -4.49 -4.77 4.48
C GLY A 205 -5.35 -5.10 5.70
N THR A 206 -6.63 -4.75 5.70
CA THR A 206 -7.50 -4.84 6.88
C THR A 206 -7.60 -6.25 7.47
N GLY A 207 -7.86 -7.29 6.65
CA GLY A 207 -8.06 -8.67 7.11
C GLY A 207 -6.81 -9.55 7.08
N MET A 208 -5.61 -9.00 6.87
CA MET A 208 -4.40 -9.75 6.56
C MET A 208 -3.70 -10.34 7.78
N VAL A 209 -3.05 -11.51 7.58
CA VAL A 209 -2.23 -12.23 8.56
C VAL A 209 -0.82 -12.34 8.02
N CYS A 210 0.18 -11.85 8.75
CA CYS A 210 1.56 -11.80 8.30
C CYS A 210 2.46 -12.51 9.32
N ASN A 211 3.15 -13.56 8.88
CA ASN A 211 4.04 -14.36 9.74
C ASN A 211 3.38 -14.78 11.08
N GLY A 212 2.11 -15.22 11.04
CA GLY A 212 1.36 -15.66 12.21
C GLY A 212 0.89 -14.54 13.15
N PHE A 213 1.14 -13.28 12.83
CA PHE A 213 0.63 -12.10 13.53
C PHE A 213 -0.31 -11.29 12.62
N LYS A 214 -0.97 -10.28 13.18
CA LYS A 214 -1.77 -9.37 12.37
C LYS A 214 -0.87 -8.66 11.37
N GLY A 215 -1.20 -8.80 10.08
CA GLY A 215 -0.57 -8.14 8.95
C GLY A 215 -1.30 -6.88 8.53
N GLY A 216 -1.01 -6.40 7.33
CA GLY A 216 -1.67 -5.21 6.80
C GLY A 216 -0.83 -4.45 5.78
N ILE A 217 -1.12 -3.16 5.66
CA ILE A 217 -0.31 -2.23 4.84
C ILE A 217 0.93 -1.82 5.61
N GLY A 218 2.07 -1.81 4.92
CA GLY A 218 3.31 -1.23 5.43
C GLY A 218 4.06 -0.48 4.33
N THR A 219 4.89 0.47 4.73
CA THR A 219 5.66 1.26 3.77
C THR A 219 7.03 1.62 4.34
N ALA A 220 7.98 1.86 3.45
CA ALA A 220 9.30 2.39 3.77
C ALA A 220 9.92 3.03 2.54
N SER A 221 10.97 3.82 2.75
CA SER A 221 11.77 4.37 1.64
C SER A 221 13.26 4.37 1.95
N ARG A 222 14.06 4.53 0.89
CA ARG A 222 15.49 4.79 0.98
C ARG A 222 15.87 5.95 0.06
N LYS A 223 16.61 6.89 0.62
CA LYS A 223 17.24 7.99 -0.11
C LYS A 223 18.69 7.62 -0.38
N LEU A 224 19.08 7.56 -1.65
CA LEU A 224 20.46 7.28 -2.04
C LEU A 224 21.35 8.51 -1.83
N ASP A 225 22.63 8.27 -1.57
CA ASP A 225 23.64 9.32 -1.53
C ASP A 225 23.72 10.06 -2.87
N THR A 226 24.15 11.32 -2.85
CA THR A 226 24.34 12.14 -4.06
C THR A 226 25.33 11.50 -5.04
N LYS A 227 26.37 10.83 -4.55
CA LYS A 227 27.34 10.10 -5.39
C LYS A 227 26.72 8.96 -6.19
N ASP A 228 25.58 8.40 -5.71
CA ASP A 228 24.80 7.34 -6.32
C ASP A 228 23.56 7.90 -7.04
N GLY A 229 23.52 9.20 -7.30
CA GLY A 229 22.48 9.91 -8.04
C GLY A 229 21.41 10.56 -7.19
N GLY A 230 21.42 10.37 -5.85
CA GLY A 230 20.46 10.99 -4.94
C GLY A 230 19.01 10.56 -5.15
N TYR A 231 18.78 9.40 -5.76
CA TYR A 231 17.44 8.87 -6.04
C TYR A 231 16.75 8.39 -4.78
N THR A 232 15.43 8.29 -4.88
CA THR A 232 14.57 7.71 -3.83
C THR A 232 13.98 6.40 -4.33
N VAL A 233 13.97 5.38 -3.48
CA VAL A 233 13.21 4.14 -3.67
C VAL A 233 12.18 4.05 -2.55
N GLY A 234 10.90 3.92 -2.90
CA GLY A 234 9.79 3.76 -1.97
C GLY A 234 9.10 2.43 -2.16
N ILE A 235 8.67 1.83 -1.06
CA ILE A 235 7.98 0.53 -1.03
C ILE A 235 6.65 0.67 -0.31
N LEU A 236 5.60 0.03 -0.86
CA LEU A 236 4.36 -0.27 -0.16
C LEU A 236 4.10 -1.76 -0.26
N VAL A 237 3.74 -2.40 0.85
CA VAL A 237 3.36 -3.81 0.92
C VAL A 237 1.94 -3.99 1.41
N GLN A 238 1.23 -4.99 0.88
CA GLN A 238 0.10 -5.63 1.53
C GLN A 238 0.57 -6.99 2.04
N CYS A 239 0.83 -7.08 3.35
CA CYS A 239 1.50 -8.21 3.98
C CYS A 239 0.49 -9.22 4.51
N ASN A 240 0.43 -10.39 3.87
CA ASN A 240 -0.43 -11.53 4.24
C ASN A 240 0.28 -12.86 3.95
N TYR A 241 1.53 -13.03 4.35
CA TYR A 241 2.34 -14.17 3.98
C TYR A 241 3.16 -14.70 5.15
N GLY A 242 3.80 -15.83 4.96
CA GLY A 242 4.79 -16.38 5.86
C GLY A 242 4.22 -17.13 7.06
N THR A 243 5.06 -17.91 7.69
CA THR A 243 4.75 -18.64 8.93
C THR A 243 5.45 -18.01 10.12
N LYS A 244 4.86 -18.13 11.30
CA LYS A 244 5.38 -17.57 12.54
C LYS A 244 6.82 -18.04 12.83
N ASP A 245 7.09 -19.33 12.68
CA ASP A 245 8.39 -19.92 13.01
C ASP A 245 9.53 -19.41 12.11
N ASN A 246 9.19 -18.96 10.92
CA ASN A 246 10.15 -18.42 9.95
C ASN A 246 10.46 -16.94 10.17
N LEU A 247 9.60 -16.20 10.89
CA LEU A 247 9.77 -14.76 11.07
C LEU A 247 11.15 -14.40 11.64
N ARG A 248 11.86 -13.56 10.90
CA ARG A 248 13.13 -12.94 11.30
C ARG A 248 13.00 -11.43 11.29
N ILE A 249 13.55 -10.80 12.34
CA ILE A 249 13.68 -9.34 12.44
C ILE A 249 15.12 -9.05 12.86
N ALA A 250 15.81 -8.20 12.11
CA ALA A 250 17.23 -7.92 12.32
C ALA A 250 18.11 -9.21 12.35
N GLY A 251 17.73 -10.23 11.57
CA GLY A 251 18.39 -11.54 11.49
C GLY A 251 18.06 -12.51 12.65
N ILE A 252 17.28 -12.09 13.65
CA ILE A 252 16.92 -12.89 14.82
C ILE A 252 15.63 -13.68 14.55
N PRO A 253 15.51 -14.97 14.93
CA PRO A 253 14.31 -15.79 14.73
C PRO A 253 13.20 -15.40 15.73
N VAL A 254 12.69 -14.18 15.61
CA VAL A 254 11.75 -13.54 16.52
C VAL A 254 10.47 -14.36 16.69
N GLY A 255 9.99 -14.97 15.61
CA GLY A 255 8.76 -15.75 15.67
C GLY A 255 8.82 -16.95 16.60
N ARG A 256 10.00 -17.58 16.75
CA ARG A 256 10.24 -18.68 17.71
C ARG A 256 10.42 -18.19 19.13
N GLU A 257 10.93 -16.98 19.32
CA GLU A 257 11.23 -16.39 20.63
C GLU A 257 9.99 -15.76 21.29
N ILE A 258 9.07 -15.21 20.53
CA ILE A 258 7.93 -14.45 21.09
C ILE A 258 6.86 -15.36 21.73
N GLY A 259 6.84 -16.65 21.54
CA GLY A 259 5.95 -17.55 22.28
C GLY A 259 4.45 -17.19 22.28
N ALA A 260 3.98 -16.44 21.31
CA ALA A 260 2.56 -16.14 21.14
C ALA A 260 1.84 -17.34 20.50
N ASP A 261 0.55 -17.50 20.79
CA ASP A 261 -0.26 -18.52 20.14
C ASP A 261 -0.31 -18.28 18.64
N ASP A 262 -0.18 -19.37 17.85
CA ASP A 262 -0.38 -19.31 16.42
C ASP A 262 -1.88 -19.12 16.16
N PRO A 263 -2.30 -18.12 15.36
CA PRO A 263 -3.71 -17.90 15.05
C PRO A 263 -4.35 -19.05 14.28
N HIS A 264 -3.52 -19.89 13.65
CA HIS A 264 -3.96 -21.06 12.90
C HIS A 264 -3.76 -22.38 13.66
N ALA A 265 -3.39 -22.32 14.96
CA ALA A 265 -3.16 -23.51 15.77
C ALA A 265 -4.36 -24.47 15.68
N GLY A 266 -4.07 -25.74 15.37
CA GLY A 266 -5.11 -26.77 15.23
C GLY A 266 -5.83 -26.79 13.88
N THR A 267 -5.45 -25.96 12.92
CA THR A 267 -5.96 -25.98 11.54
C THR A 267 -4.92 -26.58 10.58
N SER A 268 -5.34 -26.91 9.35
CA SER A 268 -4.42 -27.35 8.29
C SER A 268 -3.46 -26.23 7.82
N PHE A 269 -3.68 -24.99 8.22
CA PHE A 269 -2.84 -23.84 7.88
C PHE A 269 -1.60 -23.67 8.78
N VAL A 270 -1.46 -24.42 9.86
CA VAL A 270 -0.41 -24.25 10.90
C VAL A 270 1.01 -24.34 10.33
N ASN A 271 1.23 -25.16 9.31
CA ASN A 271 2.57 -25.44 8.79
C ASN A 271 2.77 -25.02 7.33
N ASP A 272 1.73 -24.50 6.68
CA ASP A 272 1.78 -24.14 5.28
C ASP A 272 1.70 -22.62 5.12
N ASP A 273 2.58 -22.07 4.31
CA ASP A 273 2.54 -20.68 3.88
C ASP A 273 1.43 -20.51 2.82
N HIS A 274 0.21 -20.27 3.29
CA HIS A 274 -0.98 -20.07 2.44
C HIS A 274 -1.31 -18.59 2.19
N GLY A 275 -0.41 -17.72 2.58
CA GLY A 275 -0.60 -16.29 2.41
C GLY A 275 -0.09 -15.80 1.06
N SER A 276 -0.11 -14.50 0.89
CA SER A 276 0.40 -13.80 -0.29
C SER A 276 0.97 -12.44 0.14
N ILE A 277 1.87 -11.89 -0.65
CA ILE A 277 2.31 -10.51 -0.45
C ILE A 277 2.34 -9.77 -1.77
N ILE A 278 1.70 -8.61 -1.79
CA ILE A 278 1.84 -7.68 -2.90
C ILE A 278 2.81 -6.58 -2.51
N VAL A 279 3.78 -6.33 -3.39
CA VAL A 279 4.75 -5.25 -3.18
C VAL A 279 4.77 -4.31 -4.38
N VAL A 280 4.58 -3.04 -4.09
CA VAL A 280 4.70 -1.94 -5.04
C VAL A 280 5.98 -1.18 -4.76
N VAL A 281 6.85 -1.09 -5.77
CA VAL A 281 8.13 -0.37 -5.74
C VAL A 281 8.00 0.88 -6.59
N ALA A 282 8.25 2.04 -6.02
CA ALA A 282 8.35 3.30 -6.73
C ALA A 282 9.78 3.85 -6.69
N THR A 283 10.21 4.54 -7.74
CA THR A 283 11.48 5.27 -7.74
C THR A 283 11.41 6.49 -8.66
N ASP A 284 12.20 7.51 -8.36
CA ASP A 284 12.47 8.65 -9.24
C ASP A 284 13.78 8.47 -10.05
N ALA A 285 14.47 7.33 -9.89
CA ALA A 285 15.60 6.98 -10.75
C ALA A 285 15.12 6.76 -12.20
N PRO A 286 15.83 7.24 -13.22
CA PRO A 286 15.44 7.10 -14.61
C PRO A 286 15.68 5.67 -15.08
N LEU A 287 14.74 4.78 -14.77
CA LEU A 287 14.76 3.37 -15.12
C LEU A 287 13.72 3.09 -16.22
N ILE A 288 14.11 2.26 -17.17
CA ILE A 288 13.20 1.72 -18.21
C ILE A 288 12.61 0.38 -17.78
N ALA A 289 11.60 -0.12 -18.48
CA ALA A 289 10.82 -1.31 -18.12
C ALA A 289 11.67 -2.53 -17.76
N HIS A 290 12.66 -2.87 -18.58
CA HIS A 290 13.56 -4.00 -18.30
C HIS A 290 14.32 -3.84 -16.97
N GLN A 291 14.78 -2.62 -16.63
CA GLN A 291 15.48 -2.34 -15.38
C GLN A 291 14.53 -2.40 -14.19
N LEU A 292 13.28 -1.95 -14.35
CA LEU A 292 12.22 -2.02 -13.34
C LEU A 292 11.81 -3.48 -13.05
N LYS A 293 11.74 -4.35 -14.07
CA LYS A 293 11.56 -5.79 -13.86
C LYS A 293 12.70 -6.39 -13.02
N ARG A 294 13.95 -5.96 -13.25
CA ARG A 294 15.10 -6.36 -12.42
C ARG A 294 14.97 -5.81 -10.99
N LEU A 295 14.39 -4.63 -10.82
CA LEU A 295 14.13 -4.05 -9.50
C LEU A 295 13.06 -4.85 -8.75
N ALA A 296 11.92 -5.16 -9.39
CA ALA A 296 10.86 -5.99 -8.82
C ALA A 296 11.40 -7.35 -8.31
N ARG A 297 12.29 -8.00 -9.05
CA ARG A 297 12.93 -9.26 -8.64
C ARG A 297 13.74 -9.16 -7.35
N ARG A 298 14.25 -7.97 -6.96
CA ARG A 298 15.02 -7.78 -5.71
C ARG A 298 14.15 -7.74 -4.47
N VAL A 299 12.86 -7.49 -4.62
CA VAL A 299 11.88 -7.61 -3.54
C VAL A 299 11.97 -8.97 -2.84
N SER A 300 12.16 -10.05 -3.60
CA SER A 300 12.32 -11.43 -3.08
C SER A 300 13.41 -11.53 -2.00
N LEU A 301 14.50 -10.76 -2.13
CA LEU A 301 15.60 -10.76 -1.16
C LEU A 301 15.17 -10.09 0.15
N GLY A 302 14.34 -9.04 0.10
CA GLY A 302 13.76 -8.41 1.29
C GLY A 302 12.82 -9.37 2.04
N LEU A 303 11.98 -10.13 1.31
CA LEU A 303 11.16 -11.17 1.91
C LEU A 303 12.03 -12.23 2.62
N GLY A 304 13.12 -12.66 1.96
CA GLY A 304 14.07 -13.63 2.52
C GLY A 304 14.74 -13.13 3.81
N LEU A 305 15.04 -11.83 3.93
CA LEU A 305 15.55 -11.23 5.19
C LEU A 305 14.56 -11.38 6.35
N ASN A 306 13.25 -11.32 6.06
CA ASN A 306 12.19 -11.53 7.05
C ASN A 306 11.83 -13.01 7.25
N GLY A 307 12.57 -13.93 6.59
CA GLY A 307 12.46 -15.38 6.80
C GLY A 307 11.51 -16.10 5.85
N SER A 308 10.94 -15.43 4.84
CA SER A 308 10.11 -16.10 3.84
C SER A 308 10.87 -17.16 3.08
N ILE A 309 10.21 -18.29 2.86
CA ILE A 309 10.65 -19.33 1.94
C ILE A 309 9.77 -19.38 0.68
N SER A 310 8.80 -18.48 0.58
CA SER A 310 7.85 -18.39 -0.55
C SER A 310 7.15 -19.72 -0.79
N GLY A 311 6.37 -20.17 0.20
CA GLY A 311 5.72 -21.49 0.22
C GLY A 311 4.79 -21.70 -0.99
N ASN A 312 4.46 -22.97 -1.29
CA ASN A 312 3.68 -23.34 -2.46
C ASN A 312 2.27 -22.69 -2.49
N GLY A 313 1.69 -22.43 -1.33
CA GLY A 313 0.38 -21.80 -1.19
C GLY A 313 0.40 -20.27 -1.29
N SER A 314 1.58 -19.64 -1.44
CA SER A 314 1.71 -18.18 -1.47
C SER A 314 1.64 -17.60 -2.88
N GLY A 315 1.09 -16.38 -3.01
CA GLY A 315 1.07 -15.57 -4.22
C GLY A 315 1.87 -14.29 -4.02
N ASP A 316 3.19 -14.37 -4.25
CA ASP A 316 4.11 -13.28 -4.00
C ASP A 316 4.38 -12.55 -5.31
N ILE A 317 3.70 -11.42 -5.54
CA ILE A 317 3.73 -10.69 -6.81
C ILE A 317 4.13 -9.23 -6.59
N PHE A 318 5.05 -8.75 -7.42
CA PHE A 318 5.68 -7.44 -7.26
C PHE A 318 5.60 -6.64 -8.55
N ILE A 319 5.36 -5.33 -8.42
CA ILE A 319 5.43 -4.38 -9.53
C ILE A 319 6.33 -3.21 -9.13
N ALA A 320 7.18 -2.79 -10.06
CA ALA A 320 8.05 -1.62 -9.90
C ALA A 320 7.77 -0.61 -11.00
N PHE A 321 7.78 0.68 -10.67
CA PHE A 321 7.63 1.76 -11.63
C PHE A 321 8.58 2.93 -11.34
N SER A 322 8.84 3.74 -12.38
CA SER A 322 9.65 4.94 -12.26
C SER A 322 8.84 6.19 -12.61
N THR A 323 8.85 7.19 -11.73
CA THR A 323 8.24 8.51 -12.00
C THR A 323 9.11 9.42 -12.85
N ALA A 324 10.32 9.00 -13.22
CA ALA A 324 11.14 9.70 -14.21
C ALA A 324 10.53 9.59 -15.62
N ASN A 325 11.14 10.27 -16.61
CA ASN A 325 10.71 10.22 -18.00
C ASN A 325 9.21 10.51 -18.20
N SER A 326 8.73 11.64 -17.64
CA SER A 326 7.38 12.11 -17.91
C SER A 326 7.18 12.30 -19.42
N GLY A 327 6.00 11.87 -19.93
CA GLY A 327 5.69 11.95 -21.35
C GLY A 327 6.31 10.81 -22.19
N ALA A 328 6.94 9.80 -21.57
CA ALA A 328 7.56 8.70 -22.30
C ALA A 328 6.57 7.84 -23.12
N ALA A 329 5.27 7.93 -22.85
CA ALA A 329 4.22 7.22 -23.58
C ALA A 329 3.59 8.06 -24.71
N ALA A 330 4.18 9.23 -25.09
CA ALA A 330 3.65 10.03 -26.19
C ALA A 330 3.69 9.23 -27.50
N ALA A 331 2.60 9.35 -28.28
CA ALA A 331 2.37 8.52 -29.46
C ALA A 331 2.67 9.22 -30.80
N ASP A 332 3.01 10.52 -30.77
CA ASP A 332 3.03 11.39 -31.96
C ASP A 332 4.45 11.78 -32.42
N HIS A 333 5.48 11.46 -31.64
CA HIS A 333 6.87 11.78 -31.99
C HIS A 333 7.88 10.85 -31.33
N VAL A 334 9.13 10.86 -31.81
CA VAL A 334 10.27 10.19 -31.16
C VAL A 334 10.63 10.90 -29.87
N ILE A 335 10.89 10.14 -28.82
CA ILE A 335 11.12 10.66 -27.46
C ILE A 335 12.56 10.42 -27.04
N ASP A 336 13.20 11.43 -26.45
CA ASP A 336 14.47 11.29 -25.75
C ASP A 336 14.25 10.81 -24.33
N LEU A 337 14.85 9.68 -23.97
CA LEU A 337 14.73 9.09 -22.66
C LEU A 337 16.04 9.18 -21.88
N LYS A 338 15.93 9.42 -20.56
CA LYS A 338 17.03 9.24 -19.63
C LYS A 338 17.01 7.81 -19.11
N MET A 339 18.18 7.17 -19.10
CA MET A 339 18.35 5.82 -18.57
C MET A 339 19.59 5.76 -17.68
N LEU A 340 19.43 5.27 -16.46
CA LEU A 340 20.56 4.99 -15.57
C LEU A 340 21.39 3.82 -16.14
N PRO A 341 22.72 3.94 -16.29
CA PRO A 341 23.54 2.84 -16.75
C PRO A 341 23.40 1.59 -15.86
N ASN A 342 23.37 0.39 -16.46
CA ASN A 342 23.21 -0.86 -15.73
C ASN A 342 24.22 -1.07 -14.60
N ASP A 343 25.47 -0.61 -14.79
CA ASP A 343 26.52 -0.71 -13.78
C ASP A 343 26.31 0.23 -12.57
N LYS A 344 25.32 1.12 -12.64
CA LYS A 344 24.92 2.02 -11.56
C LYS A 344 23.65 1.58 -10.82
N LEU A 345 23.10 0.43 -11.13
CA LEU A 345 21.87 -0.09 -10.50
C LEU A 345 22.10 -0.67 -9.09
N GLY A 346 23.33 -1.00 -8.71
CA GLY A 346 23.64 -1.63 -7.42
C GLY A 346 23.01 -0.92 -6.22
N PRO A 347 23.21 0.40 -6.03
CA PRO A 347 22.60 1.15 -4.92
C PRO A 347 21.07 1.13 -4.94
N VAL A 348 20.42 1.19 -6.12
CA VAL A 348 18.96 1.13 -6.26
C VAL A 348 18.44 -0.25 -5.86
N PHE A 349 19.14 -1.32 -6.22
CA PHE A 349 18.82 -2.68 -5.82
C PHE A 349 18.93 -2.87 -4.30
N ALA A 350 20.02 -2.39 -3.68
CA ALA A 350 20.21 -2.44 -2.24
C ALA A 350 19.09 -1.69 -1.50
N ALA A 351 18.76 -0.48 -1.95
CA ALA A 351 17.66 0.33 -1.42
C ALA A 351 16.32 -0.41 -1.48
N THR A 352 16.04 -1.13 -2.59
CA THR A 352 14.82 -1.93 -2.74
C THR A 352 14.74 -3.04 -1.70
N VAL A 353 15.81 -3.79 -1.50
CA VAL A 353 15.86 -4.88 -0.51
C VAL A 353 15.64 -4.34 0.90
N GLN A 354 16.39 -3.31 1.28
CA GLN A 354 16.34 -2.67 2.59
C GLN A 354 14.96 -2.06 2.91
N ALA A 355 14.37 -1.36 1.94
CA ALA A 355 13.04 -0.77 2.14
C ALA A 355 11.94 -1.83 2.16
N THR A 356 12.08 -2.94 1.45
CA THR A 356 11.14 -4.06 1.49
C THR A 356 11.14 -4.72 2.86
N GLU A 357 12.32 -5.03 3.41
CA GLU A 357 12.47 -5.59 4.77
C GLU A 357 11.74 -4.71 5.79
N GLU A 358 12.01 -3.40 5.78
CA GLU A 358 11.41 -2.47 6.74
C GLU A 358 9.91 -2.29 6.55
N ALA A 359 9.42 -2.22 5.30
CA ALA A 359 7.99 -2.07 5.01
C ALA A 359 7.17 -3.26 5.55
N ILE A 360 7.68 -4.49 5.43
CA ILE A 360 7.04 -5.68 5.99
C ILE A 360 6.94 -5.60 7.51
N ILE A 361 8.02 -5.22 8.17
CA ILE A 361 8.03 -5.08 9.64
C ILE A 361 7.12 -3.94 10.09
N ASN A 362 7.09 -2.82 9.38
CA ASN A 362 6.17 -1.71 9.66
C ASN A 362 4.71 -2.14 9.54
N ALA A 363 4.35 -2.97 8.55
CA ALA A 363 2.99 -3.51 8.41
C ALA A 363 2.54 -4.27 9.67
N MET A 364 3.43 -5.07 10.25
CA MET A 364 3.15 -5.87 11.45
C MET A 364 3.11 -5.01 12.72
N ILE A 365 4.02 -4.05 12.86
CA ILE A 365 4.11 -3.18 14.05
C ILE A 365 2.94 -2.19 14.09
N ALA A 366 2.53 -1.64 12.96
CA ALA A 366 1.38 -0.74 12.91
C ALA A 366 0.02 -1.46 13.00
N ALA A 367 0.03 -2.80 12.90
CA ALA A 367 -1.19 -3.60 12.99
C ALA A 367 -1.69 -3.73 14.44
N GLU A 368 -3.01 -3.81 14.58
CA GLU A 368 -3.70 -4.00 15.85
C GLU A 368 -4.41 -5.35 15.86
N THR A 369 -4.48 -5.99 17.02
CA THR A 369 -5.23 -7.24 17.21
C THR A 369 -6.64 -7.11 16.63
N MET A 370 -7.05 -8.10 15.84
CA MET A 370 -8.35 -8.08 15.17
C MET A 370 -9.08 -9.41 15.34
N THR A 371 -10.38 -9.32 15.59
CA THR A 371 -11.31 -10.46 15.60
C THR A 371 -12.22 -10.35 14.37
N GLY A 372 -12.43 -11.48 13.68
CA GLY A 372 -13.24 -11.58 12.48
C GLY A 372 -14.30 -12.68 12.58
N ILE A 373 -14.58 -13.32 11.44
CA ILE A 373 -15.55 -14.42 11.33
C ILE A 373 -15.23 -15.54 12.33
N GLU A 374 -16.29 -16.25 12.80
CA GLU A 374 -16.19 -17.38 13.75
C GLU A 374 -15.41 -17.04 15.03
N ASN A 375 -15.27 -15.75 15.37
CA ASN A 375 -14.43 -15.23 16.45
C ASN A 375 -12.93 -15.55 16.27
N HIS A 376 -12.49 -15.83 15.05
CA HIS A 376 -11.06 -15.96 14.76
C HIS A 376 -10.35 -14.67 15.16
N LYS A 377 -9.34 -14.81 16.01
CA LYS A 377 -8.58 -13.70 16.56
C LYS A 377 -7.13 -13.77 16.11
N VAL A 378 -6.65 -12.70 15.48
CA VAL A 378 -5.24 -12.55 15.10
C VAL A 378 -4.64 -11.45 15.94
N ILE A 379 -3.60 -11.78 16.71
CA ILE A 379 -2.93 -10.84 17.61
C ILE A 379 -1.92 -9.97 16.85
N ALA A 380 -1.79 -8.72 17.29
CA ALA A 380 -0.71 -7.84 16.86
C ALA A 380 0.65 -8.39 17.33
N LEU A 381 1.72 -8.07 16.61
CA LEU A 381 3.08 -8.35 17.06
C LEU A 381 3.34 -7.64 18.42
N PRO A 382 3.65 -8.36 19.54
CA PRO A 382 3.81 -7.73 20.85
C PRO A 382 5.10 -6.91 20.92
N HIS A 383 4.99 -5.58 20.91
CA HIS A 383 6.13 -4.66 20.80
C HIS A 383 7.16 -4.84 21.92
N GLU A 384 6.72 -4.95 23.17
CA GLU A 384 7.65 -5.12 24.31
C GLU A 384 8.42 -6.43 24.21
N LYS A 385 7.73 -7.54 23.86
CA LYS A 385 8.39 -8.84 23.66
C LYS A 385 9.40 -8.79 22.51
N LEU A 386 9.06 -8.11 21.41
CA LEU A 386 10.00 -7.88 20.30
C LEU A 386 11.27 -7.16 20.80
N ARG A 387 11.11 -6.07 21.55
CA ARG A 387 12.24 -5.32 22.12
C ARG A 387 13.08 -6.17 23.08
N GLU A 388 12.44 -6.96 23.95
CA GLU A 388 13.13 -7.89 24.86
C GLU A 388 13.96 -8.91 24.08
N VAL A 389 13.40 -9.52 23.04
CA VAL A 389 14.11 -10.48 22.18
C VAL A 389 15.30 -9.79 21.49
N LEU A 390 15.09 -8.65 20.84
CA LEU A 390 16.20 -7.94 20.17
C LEU A 390 17.28 -7.50 21.16
N LYS A 391 16.91 -7.09 22.38
CA LYS A 391 17.86 -6.76 23.45
C LYS A 391 18.67 -7.98 23.88
N LYS A 392 18.03 -9.14 24.08
CA LYS A 392 18.68 -10.43 24.42
C LYS A 392 19.80 -10.76 23.42
N TYR A 393 19.62 -10.45 22.15
CA TYR A 393 20.57 -10.72 21.08
C TYR A 393 21.49 -9.51 20.73
N ASN A 394 21.46 -8.43 21.51
CA ASN A 394 22.21 -7.18 21.25
C ASN A 394 21.93 -6.59 19.86
N ARG A 395 20.65 -6.59 19.44
CA ARG A 395 20.19 -6.13 18.13
C ARG A 395 19.26 -4.92 18.18
N LEU A 396 19.19 -4.18 19.28
CA LEU A 396 18.54 -2.86 19.29
C LEU A 396 19.49 -1.82 18.70
N ALA A 397 18.94 -0.92 17.87
CA ALA A 397 19.66 0.28 17.44
C ALA A 397 20.02 1.13 18.68
N LYS A 398 21.21 1.73 18.65
CA LYS A 398 21.70 2.62 19.71
C LYS A 398 21.04 4.00 19.63
#